data_71ce9953b5e87af8b684b2d193ca22c6
#
_entry.id   71ce9953b5e87af8b684b2d193ca22c6
#
_cell.length_a   1.000
_cell.length_b   1.000
_cell.length_c   1.000
_cell.angle_alpha   90.00
_cell.angle_beta   90.00
_cell.angle_gamma   90.00
#
_symmetry.space_group_name_H-M   'P 1'
#
loop_
_entity.id
_entity.type
_entity.pdbx_description
1 polymer ?
#
loop_
_entity_poly.entity_id
_entity_poly.type
_entity_poly.pdbx_seq_one_letter_code
_entity_poly.pdbx_strand_id
1 'polypeptide(L)'
;MVKTGKWIAKHRVLIVLLGILLLIPSVIGTIKTRINYDILSYLPETLETVKGQDVMVDEFGTGAFSMVVVEDMPMKDVQKLKNQFEEMEHVKKVLWYDDIADISVPSSMMPKDLKNIFFEEDSTMMLVLFDNTTSSDEAMEAVTGMRAIVDKQCFISGMSGVVTDIKNLVMQEIPIYVTIAAVLSLIVLFVTMESFAVAFLFLLSIGMAILYNLGTNIFLSDVSYLTMALTAILQ
;
A
#
# COMPACT_ATOMS: atom_id res chain seq x y z
N MET A 1 -27.80 35.82 11.88
CA MET A 1 -26.45 35.97 11.29
C MET A 1 -25.58 37.01 11.97
N VAL A 2 -25.98 38.29 12.17
CA VAL A 2 -25.16 39.35 12.76
C VAL A 2 -24.73 39.04 14.22
N LYS A 3 -25.61 38.44 15.05
CA LYS A 3 -25.30 38.08 16.45
C LYS A 3 -24.23 36.98 16.54
N THR A 4 -24.29 35.97 15.66
CA THR A 4 -23.31 34.87 15.59
C THR A 4 -21.95 35.38 15.14
N GLY A 5 -21.88 36.27 14.13
CA GLY A 5 -20.62 36.86 13.70
C GLY A 5 -19.95 37.71 14.80
N LYS A 6 -20.74 38.51 15.54
CA LYS A 6 -20.20 39.31 16.68
C LYS A 6 -19.70 38.41 17.81
N TRP A 7 -20.35 37.28 18.07
CA TRP A 7 -19.93 36.30 19.08
C TRP A 7 -18.60 35.63 18.67
N ILE A 8 -18.47 35.17 17.39
CA ILE A 8 -17.22 34.62 16.85
C ILE A 8 -16.08 35.62 16.95
N ALA A 9 -16.30 36.87 16.53
CA ALA A 9 -15.29 37.91 16.60
C ALA A 9 -14.84 38.22 18.05
N LYS A 10 -15.76 38.18 19.00
CA LYS A 10 -15.46 38.36 20.44
C LYS A 10 -14.61 37.22 21.00
N HIS A 11 -14.84 35.97 20.55
CA HIS A 11 -14.16 34.79 21.08
C HIS A 11 -13.07 34.24 20.12
N ARG A 12 -12.60 35.05 19.17
CA ARG A 12 -11.64 34.66 18.12
C ARG A 12 -10.41 33.92 18.64
N VAL A 13 -9.82 34.38 19.75
CA VAL A 13 -8.62 33.75 20.34
C VAL A 13 -8.96 32.36 20.89
N LEU A 14 -10.08 32.22 21.57
CA LEU A 14 -10.54 30.92 22.11
C LEU A 14 -10.81 29.92 20.98
N ILE A 15 -11.44 30.35 19.89
CA ILE A 15 -11.75 29.51 18.73
C ILE A 15 -10.47 29.03 18.05
N VAL A 16 -9.48 29.93 17.87
CA VAL A 16 -8.18 29.56 17.27
C VAL A 16 -7.43 28.59 18.18
N LEU A 17 -7.39 28.85 19.49
CA LEU A 17 -6.75 27.95 20.45
C LEU A 17 -7.41 26.56 20.46
N LEU A 18 -8.73 26.50 20.40
CA LEU A 18 -9.48 25.25 20.34
C LEU A 18 -9.21 24.50 19.02
N GLY A 19 -9.12 25.23 17.90
CA GLY A 19 -8.70 24.66 16.63
C GLY A 19 -7.30 24.05 16.73
N ILE A 20 -6.31 24.78 17.23
CA ILE A 20 -4.95 24.26 17.41
C ILE A 20 -4.92 23.05 18.33
N LEU A 21 -5.68 23.08 19.43
CA LEU A 21 -5.77 21.96 20.36
C LEU A 21 -6.34 20.69 19.70
N LEU A 22 -7.33 20.83 18.82
CA LEU A 22 -7.92 19.73 18.06
C LEU A 22 -6.99 19.14 16.99
N LEU A 23 -5.93 19.85 16.58
CA LEU A 23 -4.94 19.28 15.67
C LEU A 23 -4.17 18.12 16.33
N ILE A 24 -3.94 18.16 17.61
CA ILE A 24 -3.19 17.09 18.32
C ILE A 24 -3.89 15.73 18.15
N PRO A 25 -5.16 15.54 18.54
CA PRO A 25 -5.84 14.27 18.32
C PRO A 25 -6.02 13.94 16.85
N SER A 26 -6.15 14.93 15.96
CA SER A 26 -6.26 14.69 14.52
C SER A 26 -4.99 14.11 13.90
N VAL A 27 -3.82 14.62 14.27
CA VAL A 27 -2.54 14.07 13.83
C VAL A 27 -2.35 12.64 14.34
N ILE A 28 -2.68 12.40 15.61
CA ILE A 28 -2.62 11.05 16.19
C ILE A 28 -3.59 10.11 15.45
N GLY A 29 -4.79 10.58 15.14
CA GLY A 29 -5.79 9.84 14.38
C GLY A 29 -5.29 9.47 12.98
N THR A 30 -4.70 10.43 12.27
CA THR A 30 -4.14 10.21 10.93
C THR A 30 -3.05 9.13 10.94
N ILE A 31 -2.15 9.16 11.92
CA ILE A 31 -1.04 8.18 12.03
C ILE A 31 -1.56 6.78 12.37
N LYS A 32 -2.63 6.69 13.17
CA LYS A 32 -3.20 5.41 13.61
C LYS A 32 -4.23 4.82 12.65
N THR A 33 -4.72 5.59 11.69
CA THR A 33 -5.68 5.11 10.70
C THR A 33 -5.01 4.09 9.78
N ARG A 34 -5.57 2.89 9.71
CA ARG A 34 -5.13 1.85 8.77
C ARG A 34 -5.66 2.16 7.38
N ILE A 35 -4.75 2.11 6.40
CA ILE A 35 -5.10 2.30 4.99
C ILE A 35 -5.16 0.93 4.33
N ASN A 36 -6.30 0.63 3.73
CA ASN A 36 -6.49 -0.59 2.97
C ASN A 36 -6.07 -0.37 1.51
N TYR A 37 -5.07 -1.12 1.06
CA TYR A 37 -4.57 -1.11 -0.32
C TYR A 37 -5.12 -2.27 -1.15
N ASP A 38 -5.95 -3.15 -0.55
CA ASP A 38 -6.52 -4.30 -1.23
C ASP A 38 -7.65 -3.88 -2.17
N ILE A 39 -7.41 -4.04 -3.47
CA ILE A 39 -8.40 -3.73 -4.50
C ILE A 39 -9.57 -4.70 -4.42
N LEU A 40 -9.36 -5.95 -3.99
CA LEU A 40 -10.40 -6.96 -3.92
C LEU A 40 -11.45 -6.64 -2.85
N SER A 41 -11.04 -5.96 -1.77
CA SER A 41 -11.95 -5.56 -0.69
C SER A 41 -13.03 -4.54 -1.12
N TYR A 42 -12.88 -3.92 -2.29
CA TYR A 42 -13.88 -2.99 -2.87
C TYR A 42 -14.83 -3.66 -3.86
N LEU A 43 -14.59 -4.92 -4.16
CA LEU A 43 -15.46 -5.68 -5.06
C LEU A 43 -16.66 -6.25 -4.30
N PRO A 44 -17.82 -6.38 -4.95
CA PRO A 44 -18.96 -7.04 -4.34
C PRO A 44 -18.65 -8.49 -3.96
N GLU A 45 -19.07 -8.91 -2.77
CA GLU A 45 -18.89 -10.29 -2.25
C GLU A 45 -19.54 -11.37 -3.15
N THR A 46 -20.43 -10.98 -4.04
CA THR A 46 -21.08 -11.89 -4.98
C THR A 46 -20.18 -12.37 -6.11
N LEU A 47 -19.06 -11.69 -6.36
CA LEU A 47 -18.11 -12.04 -7.43
C LEU A 47 -17.37 -13.33 -7.10
N GLU A 48 -17.17 -14.16 -8.13
CA GLU A 48 -16.47 -15.44 -8.02
C GLU A 48 -15.03 -15.26 -7.54
N THR A 49 -14.36 -14.17 -7.94
CA THR A 49 -12.99 -13.85 -7.52
C THR A 49 -12.92 -13.62 -6.00
N VAL A 50 -13.90 -12.90 -5.42
CA VAL A 50 -13.94 -12.64 -3.97
C VAL A 50 -14.21 -13.95 -3.23
N LYS A 51 -15.20 -14.72 -3.67
CA LYS A 51 -15.49 -16.04 -3.10
C LYS A 51 -14.31 -17.00 -3.19
N GLY A 52 -13.57 -16.97 -4.30
CA GLY A 52 -12.35 -17.76 -4.48
C GLY A 52 -11.26 -17.36 -3.48
N GLN A 53 -11.12 -16.06 -3.22
CA GLN A 53 -10.21 -15.55 -2.20
C GLN A 53 -10.59 -16.03 -0.79
N ASP A 54 -11.89 -15.96 -0.45
CA ASP A 54 -12.38 -16.42 0.85
C ASP A 54 -12.09 -17.91 1.05
N VAL A 55 -12.34 -18.73 0.03
CA VAL A 55 -11.99 -20.15 0.05
C VAL A 55 -10.48 -20.38 0.23
N MET A 56 -9.64 -19.58 -0.42
CA MET A 56 -8.18 -19.65 -0.26
C MET A 56 -7.75 -19.33 1.18
N VAL A 57 -8.38 -18.34 1.81
CA VAL A 57 -8.09 -17.97 3.20
C VAL A 57 -8.63 -19.02 4.18
N ASP A 58 -9.89 -19.41 4.03
CA ASP A 58 -10.59 -20.25 5.02
C ASP A 58 -10.18 -21.73 4.95
N GLU A 59 -10.05 -22.27 3.74
CA GLU A 59 -9.78 -23.71 3.55
C GLU A 59 -8.28 -24.01 3.43
N PHE A 60 -7.50 -23.12 2.79
CA PHE A 60 -6.08 -23.32 2.57
C PHE A 60 -5.20 -22.50 3.51
N GLY A 61 -5.78 -21.59 4.29
CA GLY A 61 -5.07 -20.75 5.25
C GLY A 61 -4.05 -19.83 4.56
N THR A 62 -4.27 -19.49 3.29
CA THR A 62 -3.35 -18.70 2.47
C THR A 62 -4.15 -17.72 1.63
N GLY A 63 -4.14 -16.46 2.04
CA GLY A 63 -4.83 -15.38 1.33
C GLY A 63 -3.90 -14.51 0.47
N ALA A 64 -2.59 -14.61 0.71
CA ALA A 64 -1.61 -13.80 0.03
C ALA A 64 -0.54 -14.66 -0.66
N PHE A 65 -0.17 -14.27 -1.87
CA PHE A 65 0.92 -14.91 -2.60
C PHE A 65 1.66 -13.91 -3.48
N SER A 66 2.92 -14.24 -3.77
CA SER A 66 3.73 -13.59 -4.80
C SER A 66 4.37 -14.62 -5.71
N MET A 67 4.57 -14.24 -6.95
CA MET A 67 5.34 -15.01 -7.93
C MET A 67 6.72 -14.38 -8.05
N VAL A 68 7.76 -15.20 -7.97
CA VAL A 68 9.14 -14.76 -8.17
C VAL A 68 9.66 -15.44 -9.42
N VAL A 69 9.98 -14.64 -10.42
CA VAL A 69 10.65 -15.09 -11.64
C VAL A 69 12.14 -14.79 -11.51
N VAL A 70 12.96 -15.80 -11.75
CA VAL A 70 14.42 -15.70 -11.69
C VAL A 70 14.98 -16.03 -13.07
N GLU A 71 15.79 -15.13 -13.63
CA GLU A 71 16.40 -15.27 -14.95
C GLU A 71 17.91 -15.51 -14.83
N ASP A 72 18.46 -16.35 -15.71
CA ASP A 72 19.89 -16.59 -15.88
C ASP A 72 20.64 -16.94 -14.57
N MET A 73 19.99 -17.62 -13.63
CA MET A 73 20.59 -18.01 -12.35
C MET A 73 20.78 -19.52 -12.26
N PRO A 74 21.96 -20.00 -11.79
CA PRO A 74 22.18 -21.42 -11.56
C PRO A 74 21.19 -22.00 -10.54
N MET A 75 20.66 -23.19 -10.79
CA MET A 75 19.67 -23.87 -9.94
C MET A 75 20.05 -23.92 -8.44
N LYS A 76 21.35 -24.09 -8.13
CA LYS A 76 21.85 -24.09 -6.75
C LYS A 76 21.71 -22.72 -6.07
N ASP A 77 21.83 -21.65 -6.82
CA ASP A 77 21.70 -20.30 -6.28
C ASP A 77 20.23 -19.92 -6.17
N VAL A 78 19.37 -20.38 -7.09
CA VAL A 78 17.91 -20.31 -6.95
C VAL A 78 17.43 -21.04 -5.69
N GLN A 79 17.96 -22.24 -5.40
CA GLN A 79 17.63 -22.97 -4.17
C GLN A 79 18.08 -22.24 -2.90
N LYS A 80 19.24 -21.60 -2.93
CA LYS A 80 19.68 -20.76 -1.79
C LYS A 80 18.75 -19.58 -1.59
N LEU A 81 18.35 -18.93 -2.69
CA LEU A 81 17.41 -17.82 -2.65
C LEU A 81 16.04 -18.26 -2.10
N LYS A 82 15.53 -19.44 -2.53
CA LYS A 82 14.33 -20.04 -1.96
C LYS A 82 14.45 -20.19 -0.45
N ASN A 83 15.54 -20.78 0.04
CA ASN A 83 15.75 -20.99 1.47
C ASN A 83 15.82 -19.66 2.23
N GLN A 84 16.45 -18.63 1.65
CA GLN A 84 16.46 -17.29 2.24
C GLN A 84 15.07 -16.69 2.36
N PHE A 85 14.20 -16.90 1.36
CA PHE A 85 12.81 -16.46 1.43
C PHE A 85 12.01 -17.24 2.48
N GLU A 86 12.22 -18.55 2.62
CA GLU A 86 11.54 -19.37 3.61
C GLU A 86 11.94 -19.03 5.06
N GLU A 87 13.15 -18.51 5.27
CA GLU A 87 13.62 -18.03 6.57
C GLU A 87 13.11 -16.63 6.95
N MET A 88 12.44 -15.93 6.01
CA MET A 88 11.94 -14.59 6.26
C MET A 88 10.67 -14.61 7.11
N GLU A 89 10.54 -13.62 7.96
CA GLU A 89 9.35 -13.41 8.76
C GLU A 89 8.12 -13.17 7.84
N HIS A 90 6.97 -13.75 8.21
CA HIS A 90 5.70 -13.70 7.47
C HIS A 90 5.64 -14.48 6.15
N VAL A 91 6.70 -15.17 5.76
CA VAL A 91 6.69 -16.14 4.66
C VAL A 91 6.28 -17.51 5.20
N LYS A 92 5.16 -18.04 4.71
CA LYS A 92 4.62 -19.33 5.11
C LYS A 92 5.34 -20.48 4.43
N LYS A 93 5.52 -20.37 3.13
CA LYS A 93 6.16 -21.39 2.31
C LYS A 93 6.55 -20.82 0.94
N VAL A 94 7.63 -21.36 0.38
CA VAL A 94 8.02 -21.11 -1.00
C VAL A 94 7.90 -22.41 -1.77
N LEU A 95 7.04 -22.42 -2.79
CA LEU A 95 6.84 -23.58 -3.66
C LEU A 95 7.70 -23.41 -4.91
N TRP A 96 8.57 -24.35 -5.15
CA TRP A 96 9.40 -24.40 -6.34
C TRP A 96 9.54 -25.85 -6.81
N TYR A 97 10.24 -26.04 -7.87
CA TYR A 97 10.48 -27.33 -8.49
C TYR A 97 11.07 -28.37 -7.53
N ASP A 98 11.97 -27.98 -6.60
CA ASP A 98 12.62 -28.87 -5.64
C ASP A 98 11.66 -29.50 -4.60
N ASP A 99 10.46 -28.95 -4.43
CA ASP A 99 9.39 -29.58 -3.64
C ASP A 99 8.76 -30.80 -4.33
N ILE A 100 8.99 -30.96 -5.65
CA ILE A 100 8.37 -32.01 -6.46
C ILE A 100 9.41 -33.03 -6.93
N ALA A 101 10.62 -32.59 -7.28
CA ALA A 101 11.68 -33.42 -7.78
C ALA A 101 13.07 -32.90 -7.36
N ASP A 102 14.05 -33.82 -7.34
CA ASP A 102 15.44 -33.47 -7.01
C ASP A 102 16.04 -32.53 -8.05
N ILE A 103 16.70 -31.46 -7.61
CA ILE A 103 17.36 -30.45 -8.47
C ILE A 103 18.50 -31.01 -9.33
N SER A 104 18.99 -32.20 -8.99
CA SER A 104 20.02 -32.90 -9.80
C SER A 104 19.46 -33.52 -11.09
N VAL A 105 18.11 -33.60 -11.21
CA VAL A 105 17.45 -34.08 -12.42
C VAL A 105 17.49 -32.99 -13.49
N PRO A 106 18.15 -33.23 -14.65
CA PRO A 106 18.17 -32.23 -15.71
C PRO A 106 16.76 -31.88 -16.21
N SER A 107 16.51 -30.62 -16.48
CA SER A 107 15.21 -30.12 -16.99
C SER A 107 14.72 -30.84 -18.26
N SER A 108 15.66 -31.42 -19.04
CA SER A 108 15.35 -32.23 -20.23
C SER A 108 14.69 -33.59 -19.92
N MET A 109 14.84 -34.10 -18.70
CA MET A 109 14.25 -35.38 -18.26
C MET A 109 12.91 -35.20 -17.53
N MET A 110 12.47 -33.96 -17.32
CA MET A 110 11.20 -33.65 -16.67
C MET A 110 9.99 -33.93 -17.58
N PRO A 111 8.85 -34.32 -17.00
CA PRO A 111 7.58 -34.28 -17.71
C PRO A 111 7.31 -32.86 -18.24
N LYS A 112 6.84 -32.76 -19.47
CA LYS A 112 6.62 -31.46 -20.15
C LYS A 112 5.70 -30.54 -19.35
N ASP A 113 4.68 -31.09 -18.70
CA ASP A 113 3.70 -30.33 -17.92
C ASP A 113 4.36 -29.65 -16.71
N LEU A 114 5.22 -30.38 -15.98
CA LEU A 114 5.97 -29.82 -14.86
C LEU A 114 7.02 -28.80 -15.31
N LYS A 115 7.71 -29.10 -16.41
CA LYS A 115 8.68 -28.17 -16.97
C LYS A 115 8.02 -26.83 -17.32
N ASN A 116 6.89 -26.86 -18.01
CA ASN A 116 6.20 -25.65 -18.46
C ASN A 116 5.61 -24.81 -17.30
N ILE A 117 5.43 -25.40 -16.10
CA ILE A 117 4.97 -24.64 -14.93
C ILE A 117 6.11 -23.83 -14.30
N PHE A 118 7.30 -24.43 -14.20
CA PHE A 118 8.39 -23.84 -13.44
C PHE A 118 9.51 -23.24 -14.27
N PHE A 119 9.60 -23.60 -15.55
CA PHE A 119 10.71 -23.21 -16.41
C PHE A 119 10.23 -22.75 -17.79
N GLU A 120 10.78 -21.62 -18.21
CA GLU A 120 10.65 -21.10 -19.56
C GLU A 120 12.01 -20.56 -20.00
N GLU A 121 12.57 -21.10 -21.09
CA GLU A 121 13.91 -20.78 -21.56
C GLU A 121 14.96 -20.87 -20.43
N ASP A 122 15.61 -19.76 -20.09
CA ASP A 122 16.62 -19.66 -19.03
C ASP A 122 16.04 -19.09 -17.70
N SER A 123 14.70 -19.06 -17.59
CA SER A 123 13.98 -18.53 -16.43
C SER A 123 13.32 -19.64 -15.62
N THR A 124 13.21 -19.41 -14.31
CA THR A 124 12.41 -20.26 -13.40
C THR A 124 11.49 -19.44 -12.54
N MET A 125 10.36 -20.03 -12.12
CA MET A 125 9.35 -19.37 -11.30
C MET A 125 9.17 -20.09 -9.97
N MET A 126 9.10 -19.31 -8.90
CA MET A 126 8.71 -19.75 -7.55
C MET A 126 7.40 -19.08 -7.14
N LEU A 127 6.59 -19.78 -6.36
CA LEU A 127 5.39 -19.24 -5.73
C LEU A 127 5.66 -19.07 -4.23
N VAL A 128 5.59 -17.84 -3.74
CA VAL A 128 5.76 -17.51 -2.34
C VAL A 128 4.39 -17.31 -1.71
N LEU A 129 4.10 -18.05 -0.65
CA LEU A 129 2.88 -17.98 0.14
C LEU A 129 3.16 -17.26 1.45
N PHE A 130 2.27 -16.36 1.86
CA PHE A 130 2.38 -15.58 3.09
C PHE A 130 1.38 -16.05 4.13
N ASP A 131 1.67 -15.81 5.41
CA ASP A 131 0.82 -16.20 6.54
C ASP A 131 -0.47 -15.38 6.64
N ASN A 132 -0.44 -14.15 6.12
CA ASN A 132 -1.50 -13.16 6.27
C ASN A 132 -2.19 -12.83 4.93
N THR A 133 -3.18 -11.95 4.96
CA THR A 133 -3.91 -11.51 3.76
C THR A 133 -3.06 -10.60 2.86
N THR A 134 -3.46 -10.50 1.61
CA THR A 134 -2.72 -9.76 0.55
C THR A 134 -2.37 -8.31 0.89
N SER A 135 -3.26 -7.63 1.63
CA SER A 135 -3.12 -6.22 2.02
C SER A 135 -2.62 -6.03 3.44
N SER A 136 -2.20 -7.09 4.11
CA SER A 136 -1.63 -6.99 5.45
C SER A 136 -0.27 -6.29 5.42
N ASP A 137 0.04 -5.55 6.48
CA ASP A 137 1.36 -4.90 6.59
C ASP A 137 2.48 -5.94 6.61
N GLU A 138 2.25 -7.10 7.21
CA GLU A 138 3.18 -8.22 7.30
C GLU A 138 3.51 -8.81 5.92
N ALA A 139 2.50 -9.05 5.07
CA ALA A 139 2.75 -9.55 3.71
C ALA A 139 3.52 -8.51 2.85
N MET A 140 3.20 -7.22 3.01
CA MET A 140 3.90 -6.14 2.32
C MET A 140 5.34 -5.96 2.82
N GLU A 141 5.58 -6.19 4.12
CA GLU A 141 6.92 -6.17 4.72
C GLU A 141 7.77 -7.34 4.19
N ALA A 142 7.20 -8.54 4.14
CA ALA A 142 7.85 -9.70 3.54
C ALA A 142 8.25 -9.44 2.07
N VAL A 143 7.33 -8.92 1.24
CA VAL A 143 7.63 -8.56 -0.16
C VAL A 143 8.75 -7.52 -0.25
N THR A 144 8.73 -6.52 0.63
CA THR A 144 9.76 -5.48 0.67
C THR A 144 11.12 -6.07 1.08
N GLY A 145 11.13 -6.96 2.08
CA GLY A 145 12.31 -7.69 2.52
C GLY A 145 12.88 -8.57 1.41
N MET A 146 12.03 -9.33 0.70
CA MET A 146 12.44 -10.13 -0.45
C MET A 146 13.12 -9.27 -1.52
N ARG A 147 12.56 -8.10 -1.84
CA ARG A 147 13.15 -7.16 -2.80
C ARG A 147 14.50 -6.60 -2.37
N ALA A 148 14.77 -6.52 -1.08
CA ALA A 148 16.03 -6.03 -0.56
C ALA A 148 17.19 -7.02 -0.73
N ILE A 149 16.91 -8.32 -0.85
CA ILE A 149 17.92 -9.37 -0.99
C ILE A 149 18.09 -9.88 -2.42
N VAL A 150 17.13 -9.58 -3.32
CA VAL A 150 17.22 -9.96 -4.74
C VAL A 150 17.96 -8.89 -5.54
N ASP A 151 18.60 -9.32 -6.62
CA ASP A 151 19.24 -8.45 -7.60
C ASP A 151 18.41 -8.32 -8.88
N LYS A 152 19.01 -7.79 -9.94
CA LYS A 152 18.33 -7.46 -11.19
C LYS A 152 17.83 -8.66 -11.99
N GLN A 153 18.20 -9.88 -11.61
CA GLN A 153 17.77 -11.12 -12.28
C GLN A 153 16.47 -11.68 -11.70
N CYS A 154 15.94 -11.06 -10.64
CA CYS A 154 14.75 -11.54 -9.95
C CYS A 154 13.62 -10.51 -10.03
N PHE A 155 12.45 -10.96 -10.44
CA PHE A 155 11.23 -10.14 -10.54
C PHE A 155 10.17 -10.68 -9.59
N ILE A 156 9.74 -9.85 -8.65
CA ILE A 156 8.69 -10.22 -7.70
C ILE A 156 7.37 -9.58 -8.17
N SER A 157 6.39 -10.42 -8.46
CA SER A 157 5.07 -10.05 -8.96
C SER A 157 3.98 -10.80 -8.17
N GLY A 158 2.77 -10.78 -8.66
CA GLY A 158 1.60 -11.37 -7.98
C GLY A 158 0.85 -10.34 -7.14
N MET A 159 -0.26 -10.76 -6.54
CA MET A 159 -1.19 -9.81 -5.90
C MET A 159 -0.52 -9.04 -4.75
N SER A 160 0.23 -9.71 -3.88
CA SER A 160 0.93 -9.03 -2.77
C SER A 160 2.03 -8.08 -3.27
N GLY A 161 2.71 -8.43 -4.36
CA GLY A 161 3.67 -7.55 -5.03
C GLY A 161 3.00 -6.28 -5.56
N VAL A 162 1.86 -6.41 -6.25
CA VAL A 162 1.08 -5.28 -6.79
C VAL A 162 0.59 -4.36 -5.67
N VAL A 163 0.03 -4.92 -4.60
CA VAL A 163 -0.45 -4.12 -3.44
C VAL A 163 0.70 -3.36 -2.79
N THR A 164 1.87 -4.00 -2.64
CA THR A 164 3.07 -3.35 -2.12
C THR A 164 3.53 -2.20 -3.01
N ASP A 165 3.50 -2.38 -4.34
CA ASP A 165 3.86 -1.34 -5.30
C ASP A 165 2.89 -0.16 -5.26
N ILE A 166 1.58 -0.42 -5.19
CA ILE A 166 0.56 0.62 -5.04
C ILE A 166 0.82 1.42 -3.75
N LYS A 167 1.06 0.76 -2.61
CA LYS A 167 1.39 1.43 -1.34
C LYS A 167 2.61 2.34 -1.49
N ASN A 168 3.70 1.81 -2.03
CA ASN A 168 4.95 2.54 -2.18
C ASN A 168 4.79 3.74 -3.12
N LEU A 169 4.10 3.55 -4.26
CA LEU A 169 3.83 4.60 -5.23
C LEU A 169 2.97 5.72 -4.61
N VAL A 170 1.89 5.36 -3.94
CA VAL A 170 1.00 6.29 -3.24
C VAL A 170 1.77 7.12 -2.21
N MET A 171 2.60 6.46 -1.39
CA MET A 171 3.40 7.13 -0.35
C MET A 171 4.45 8.09 -0.94
N GLN A 172 4.99 7.81 -2.13
CA GLN A 172 5.97 8.67 -2.80
C GLN A 172 5.32 9.81 -3.56
N GLU A 173 4.23 9.56 -4.25
CA GLU A 173 3.65 10.53 -5.19
C GLU A 173 2.67 11.50 -4.54
N ILE A 174 1.85 11.07 -3.57
CA ILE A 174 0.88 11.96 -2.92
C ILE A 174 1.52 13.23 -2.36
N PRO A 175 2.65 13.19 -1.61
CA PRO A 175 3.26 14.40 -1.09
C PRO A 175 3.71 15.37 -2.19
N ILE A 176 4.17 14.85 -3.33
CA ILE A 176 4.61 15.63 -4.48
C ILE A 176 3.42 16.37 -5.11
N TYR A 177 2.35 15.65 -5.43
CA TYR A 177 1.14 16.25 -6.03
C TYR A 177 0.46 17.24 -5.10
N VAL A 178 0.36 16.93 -3.80
CA VAL A 178 -0.19 17.87 -2.81
C VAL A 178 0.65 19.15 -2.72
N THR A 179 1.98 19.03 -2.75
CA THR A 179 2.88 20.19 -2.75
C THR A 179 2.69 21.05 -4.00
N ILE A 180 2.64 20.43 -5.18
CA ILE A 180 2.41 21.15 -6.44
C ILE A 180 1.04 21.85 -6.41
N ALA A 181 -0.01 21.17 -5.98
CA ALA A 181 -1.34 21.74 -5.86
C ALA A 181 -1.38 22.93 -4.89
N ALA A 182 -0.73 22.81 -3.74
CA ALA A 182 -0.63 23.89 -2.76
C ALA A 182 0.10 25.12 -3.32
N VAL A 183 1.21 24.91 -4.04
CA VAL A 183 1.97 26.03 -4.67
C VAL A 183 1.14 26.70 -5.75
N LEU A 184 0.48 25.93 -6.63
CA LEU A 184 -0.37 26.50 -7.68
C LEU A 184 -1.56 27.25 -7.06
N SER A 185 -2.20 26.72 -6.05
CA SER A 185 -3.29 27.37 -5.32
C SER A 185 -2.81 28.68 -4.68
N LEU A 186 -1.62 28.69 -4.09
CA LEU A 186 -1.05 29.89 -3.49
C LEU A 186 -0.79 30.99 -4.54
N ILE A 187 -0.28 30.62 -5.73
CA ILE A 187 -0.06 31.55 -6.83
C ILE A 187 -1.40 32.19 -7.28
N VAL A 188 -2.43 31.35 -7.48
CA VAL A 188 -3.77 31.84 -7.86
C VAL A 188 -4.33 32.76 -6.79
N LEU A 189 -4.20 32.38 -5.51
CA LEU A 189 -4.68 33.24 -4.41
C LEU A 189 -3.91 34.57 -4.34
N PHE A 190 -2.62 34.61 -4.60
CA PHE A 190 -1.83 35.85 -4.61
C PHE A 190 -2.25 36.77 -5.75
N VAL A 191 -2.66 36.25 -6.89
CA VAL A 191 -3.16 37.05 -8.02
C VAL A 191 -4.57 37.59 -7.77
N THR A 192 -5.41 36.79 -7.07
CA THR A 192 -6.83 37.12 -6.88
C THR A 192 -7.12 37.89 -5.60
N MET A 193 -6.27 37.78 -4.56
CA MET A 193 -6.47 38.42 -3.26
C MET A 193 -5.65 39.70 -3.15
N GLU A 194 -6.20 40.72 -2.52
CA GLU A 194 -5.53 42.01 -2.27
C GLU A 194 -4.42 41.91 -1.21
N SER A 195 -4.36 40.80 -0.43
CA SER A 195 -3.42 40.64 0.68
C SER A 195 -2.80 39.25 0.68
N PHE A 196 -1.47 39.20 0.67
CA PHE A 196 -0.70 37.94 0.81
C PHE A 196 -0.99 37.20 2.13
N ALA A 197 -1.21 37.95 3.21
CA ALA A 197 -1.52 37.34 4.52
C ALA A 197 -2.86 36.59 4.49
N VAL A 198 -3.86 37.10 3.80
CA VAL A 198 -5.18 36.46 3.66
C VAL A 198 -5.06 35.17 2.84
N ALA A 199 -4.31 35.21 1.72
CA ALA A 199 -4.08 34.02 0.91
C ALA A 199 -3.39 32.90 1.70
N PHE A 200 -2.37 33.25 2.48
CA PHE A 200 -1.66 32.27 3.33
C PHE A 200 -2.55 31.69 4.45
N LEU A 201 -3.32 32.54 5.13
CA LEU A 201 -4.25 32.08 6.18
C LEU A 201 -5.36 31.20 5.63
N PHE A 202 -5.81 31.46 4.39
CA PHE A 202 -6.80 30.65 3.71
C PHE A 202 -6.26 29.25 3.44
N LEU A 203 -5.06 29.16 2.87
CA LEU A 203 -4.41 27.87 2.60
C LEU A 203 -4.11 27.09 3.91
N LEU A 204 -3.68 27.79 4.96
CA LEU A 204 -3.47 27.19 6.28
C LEU A 204 -4.78 26.63 6.84
N SER A 205 -5.90 27.33 6.68
CA SER A 205 -7.22 26.86 7.11
C SER A 205 -7.65 25.59 6.37
N ILE A 206 -7.40 25.51 5.05
CA ILE A 206 -7.64 24.30 4.26
C ILE A 206 -6.77 23.14 4.77
N GLY A 207 -5.48 23.39 4.98
CA GLY A 207 -4.57 22.37 5.53
C GLY A 207 -5.03 21.83 6.89
N MET A 208 -5.50 22.68 7.77
CA MET A 208 -6.11 22.26 9.04
C MET A 208 -7.38 21.41 8.83
N ALA A 209 -8.23 21.79 7.88
CA ALA A 209 -9.46 21.05 7.57
C ALA A 209 -9.14 19.64 7.03
N ILE A 210 -8.13 19.50 6.17
CA ILE A 210 -7.64 18.23 5.68
C ILE A 210 -7.15 17.35 6.85
N LEU A 211 -6.35 17.90 7.75
CA LEU A 211 -5.84 17.17 8.92
C LEU A 211 -6.98 16.71 9.85
N TYR A 212 -8.01 17.55 10.05
CA TYR A 212 -9.16 17.13 10.84
C TYR A 212 -9.93 16.00 10.17
N ASN A 213 -10.14 16.09 8.87
CA ASN A 213 -10.83 15.05 8.10
C ASN A 213 -10.06 13.72 8.17
N LEU A 214 -8.76 13.73 7.87
CA LEU A 214 -7.91 12.54 7.96
C LEU A 214 -7.88 11.98 9.39
N GLY A 215 -7.81 12.85 10.40
CA GLY A 215 -7.78 12.44 11.80
C GLY A 215 -9.07 11.77 12.29
N THR A 216 -10.22 12.15 11.73
CA THR A 216 -11.50 11.51 12.09
C THR A 216 -11.65 10.11 11.52
N ASN A 217 -10.83 9.71 10.55
CA ASN A 217 -10.83 8.37 9.99
C ASN A 217 -10.44 7.28 11.00
N ILE A 218 -9.82 7.64 12.13
CA ILE A 218 -9.55 6.68 13.22
C ILE A 218 -10.81 5.99 13.77
N PHE A 219 -11.98 6.61 13.61
CA PHE A 219 -13.26 6.01 14.02
C PHE A 219 -13.78 4.97 13.02
N LEU A 220 -13.13 4.83 11.85
CA LEU A 220 -13.38 3.79 10.87
C LEU A 220 -12.40 2.64 11.10
N SER A 221 -12.81 1.41 10.80
CA SER A 221 -11.95 0.23 10.95
C SER A 221 -10.72 0.31 10.03
N ASP A 222 -10.95 0.72 8.80
CA ASP A 222 -9.94 0.98 7.79
C ASP A 222 -10.47 1.99 6.76
N VAL A 223 -9.59 2.59 6.00
CA VAL A 223 -9.90 3.57 4.96
C VAL A 223 -9.25 3.14 3.65
N SER A 224 -10.03 3.17 2.59
CA SER A 224 -9.50 2.92 1.24
C SER A 224 -8.39 3.92 0.88
N TYR A 225 -7.33 3.42 0.26
CA TYR A 225 -6.29 4.29 -0.31
C TYR A 225 -6.86 5.27 -1.34
N LEU A 226 -7.91 4.88 -2.08
CA LEU A 226 -8.63 5.78 -2.99
C LEU A 226 -9.30 6.92 -2.24
N THR A 227 -9.98 6.62 -1.13
CA THR A 227 -10.61 7.65 -0.28
C THR A 227 -9.58 8.59 0.30
N MET A 228 -8.43 8.07 0.74
CA MET A 228 -7.32 8.89 1.25
C MET A 228 -6.78 9.84 0.17
N ALA A 229 -6.52 9.33 -1.05
CA ALA A 229 -6.04 10.14 -2.16
C ALA A 229 -7.06 11.20 -2.59
N LEU A 230 -8.34 10.83 -2.71
CA LEU A 230 -9.42 11.75 -3.08
C LEU A 230 -9.66 12.82 -2.03
N THR A 231 -9.53 12.51 -0.75
CA THR A 231 -9.70 13.49 0.34
C THR A 231 -8.74 14.66 0.18
N ALA A 232 -7.48 14.39 -0.20
CA ALA A 232 -6.49 15.44 -0.42
C ALA A 232 -6.76 16.29 -1.69
N ILE A 233 -7.49 15.75 -2.67
CA ILE A 233 -7.78 16.41 -3.95
C ILE A 233 -9.09 17.23 -3.88
N LEU A 234 -10.10 16.72 -3.17
CA LEU A 234 -11.45 17.29 -3.15
C LEU A 234 -11.64 18.43 -2.13
N GLN A 235 -10.70 18.66 -1.22
CA GLN A 235 -10.71 19.74 -0.23
C GLN A 235 -9.85 20.94 -0.68
#